data_a44f49aacca7b3ea07e79b5d4dc843e5
#
_entry.id   a44f49aacca7b3ea07e79b5d4dc843e5
#
_cell.length_a   1.000
_cell.length_b   1.000
_cell.length_c   1.000
_cell.angle_alpha   90.00
_cell.angle_beta   90.00
_cell.angle_gamma   90.00
#
_symmetry.space_group_name_H-M   'P 1'
#
loop_
_entity.id
_entity.type
_entity.pdbx_description
1 polymer ?
#
loop_
_entity_poly.entity_id
_entity_poly.type
_entity_poly.pdbx_seq_one_letter_code
_entity_poly.pdbx_strand_id
1 'polypeptide(L)'
;MAEVQAKPMPVPDSISRPYWEGANQGEFRFQRCRTCGKAQFYSRYACVHCQSTELQWQVAEGLGRVTSFSVIHRAPIAAFMADTPYVLALVDLDEGFRFMCNVLRCDPATVKIGMRVRVCYETRPGTEQKVPQVEPATS
;
A
#
# COMPACT_ATOMS: atom_id res chain seq x y z
N MET A 1 -16.23 -0.13 -29.89
CA MET A 1 -15.05 0.17 -29.05
C MET A 1 -15.35 -0.19 -27.63
N ALA A 2 -14.52 -1.01 -27.04
CA ALA A 2 -14.67 -1.30 -25.61
C ALA A 2 -14.29 -0.07 -24.80
N GLU A 3 -15.18 0.37 -23.94
CA GLU A 3 -14.86 1.44 -23.02
C GLU A 3 -13.84 0.93 -22.00
N VAL A 4 -12.77 1.69 -21.81
CA VAL A 4 -11.78 1.38 -20.76
C VAL A 4 -12.41 1.81 -19.44
N GLN A 5 -12.69 0.84 -18.58
CA GLN A 5 -13.21 1.16 -17.25
C GLN A 5 -12.13 1.80 -16.39
N ALA A 6 -12.48 2.88 -15.72
CA ALA A 6 -11.58 3.54 -14.79
C ALA A 6 -11.34 2.65 -13.56
N LYS A 7 -10.09 2.64 -13.08
CA LYS A 7 -9.77 1.98 -11.82
C LYS A 7 -10.47 2.69 -10.66
N PRO A 8 -10.91 1.94 -9.62
CA PRO A 8 -11.50 2.56 -8.45
C PRO A 8 -10.58 3.60 -7.82
N MET A 9 -11.20 4.67 -7.35
CA MET A 9 -10.49 5.76 -6.69
C MET A 9 -10.67 5.66 -5.19
N PRO A 10 -9.63 5.98 -4.40
CA PRO A 10 -9.80 6.10 -2.96
C PRO A 10 -10.80 7.22 -2.64
N VAL A 11 -11.62 7.00 -1.62
CA VAL A 11 -12.53 8.01 -1.09
C VAL A 11 -12.08 8.30 0.35
N PRO A 12 -11.21 9.31 0.55
CA PRO A 12 -10.70 9.62 1.89
C PRO A 12 -11.82 10.05 2.83
N ASP A 13 -11.77 9.54 4.05
CA ASP A 13 -12.61 10.00 5.14
C ASP A 13 -11.75 10.76 6.18
N SER A 14 -12.37 11.18 7.29
CA SER A 14 -11.65 11.96 8.30
C SER A 14 -10.48 11.18 8.93
N ILE A 15 -10.56 9.85 8.96
CA ILE A 15 -9.53 8.99 9.56
C ILE A 15 -8.40 8.73 8.56
N SER A 16 -8.74 8.45 7.29
CA SER A 16 -7.76 8.06 6.28
C SER A 16 -7.15 9.25 5.52
N ARG A 17 -7.71 10.44 5.67
CA ARG A 17 -7.26 11.62 4.91
C ARG A 17 -5.76 11.89 5.07
N PRO A 18 -5.17 11.86 6.27
CA PRO A 18 -3.74 12.11 6.37
C PRO A 18 -2.90 11.11 5.59
N TYR A 19 -3.33 9.85 5.53
CA TYR A 19 -2.67 8.82 4.74
C TYR A 19 -2.68 9.16 3.24
N TRP A 20 -3.86 9.52 2.70
CA TRP A 20 -3.97 9.82 1.28
C TRP A 20 -3.28 11.13 0.89
N GLU A 21 -3.33 12.13 1.76
CA GLU A 21 -2.58 13.37 1.57
C GLU A 21 -1.08 13.10 1.56
N GLY A 22 -0.60 12.25 2.46
CA GLY A 22 0.78 11.84 2.48
C GLY A 22 1.19 11.14 1.18
N ALA A 23 0.37 10.22 0.69
CA ALA A 23 0.63 9.51 -0.55
C ALA A 23 0.83 10.49 -1.72
N ASN A 24 -0.01 11.53 -1.79
CA ASN A 24 0.08 12.55 -2.84
C ASN A 24 1.36 13.38 -2.75
N GLN A 25 1.98 13.42 -1.56
CA GLN A 25 3.23 14.13 -1.33
C GLN A 25 4.46 13.19 -1.39
N GLY A 26 4.25 11.91 -1.71
CA GLY A 26 5.33 10.93 -1.74
C GLY A 26 5.74 10.44 -0.35
N GLU A 27 4.86 10.55 0.63
CA GLU A 27 5.10 10.10 2.00
C GLU A 27 4.19 8.92 2.33
N PHE A 28 4.78 7.85 2.86
CA PHE A 28 4.01 6.69 3.32
C PHE A 28 3.76 6.82 4.81
N ARG A 29 2.57 7.30 5.17
CA ARG A 29 2.20 7.62 6.54
C ARG A 29 1.50 6.47 7.22
N PHE A 30 1.83 6.22 8.47
CA PHE A 30 1.21 5.20 9.30
C PHE A 30 0.97 5.75 10.71
N GLN A 31 0.22 5.00 11.50
CA GLN A 31 -0.08 5.41 12.88
C GLN A 31 0.80 4.66 13.87
N ARG A 32 1.31 5.39 14.87
CA ARG A 32 2.01 4.79 16.00
C ARG A 32 1.32 5.22 17.29
N CYS A 33 1.05 4.26 18.15
CA CYS A 33 0.42 4.52 19.43
C CYS A 33 1.44 5.09 20.41
N ARG A 34 1.13 6.23 21.03
CA ARG A 34 2.00 6.84 22.03
C ARG A 34 1.99 6.08 23.35
N THR A 35 0.92 5.32 23.63
CA THR A 35 0.76 4.57 24.87
C THR A 35 1.56 3.26 24.84
N CYS A 36 1.38 2.43 23.81
CA CYS A 36 2.05 1.12 23.73
C CYS A 36 3.26 1.10 22.80
N GLY A 37 3.45 2.13 21.98
CA GLY A 37 4.59 2.25 21.08
C GLY A 37 4.50 1.43 19.81
N LYS A 38 3.41 0.69 19.59
CA LYS A 38 3.28 -0.17 18.42
C LYS A 38 2.75 0.59 17.22
N ALA A 39 3.20 0.17 16.05
CA ALA A 39 2.73 0.70 14.78
C ALA A 39 1.48 -0.06 14.33
N GLN A 40 0.62 0.63 13.60
CA GLN A 40 -0.52 0.00 12.94
C GLN A 40 -0.72 0.63 11.56
N PHE A 41 -1.33 -0.14 10.69
CA PHE A 41 -1.69 0.32 9.35
C PHE A 41 -3.14 -0.04 9.07
N TYR A 42 -3.71 0.72 8.13
CA TYR A 42 -5.12 1.00 7.96
C TYR A 42 -5.59 1.82 9.15
N SER A 43 -5.60 3.13 8.96
CA SER A 43 -5.85 4.11 10.01
C SER A 43 -7.16 3.85 10.77
N ARG A 44 -7.12 4.06 12.08
CA ARG A 44 -8.25 3.82 12.97
C ARG A 44 -8.33 4.94 14.00
N TYR A 45 -9.44 5.00 14.72
CA TYR A 45 -9.63 5.95 15.82
C TYR A 45 -8.83 5.58 17.05
N ALA A 46 -8.57 4.28 17.25
CA ALA A 46 -7.91 3.77 18.43
C ALA A 46 -6.87 2.73 18.05
N CYS A 47 -5.90 2.53 18.94
CA CYS A 47 -4.87 1.51 18.76
C CYS A 47 -5.50 0.12 18.78
N VAL A 48 -5.16 -0.69 17.77
CA VAL A 48 -5.66 -2.07 17.67
C VAL A 48 -5.03 -2.99 18.72
N HIS A 49 -3.93 -2.56 19.34
CA HIS A 49 -3.21 -3.36 20.32
C HIS A 49 -3.62 -3.07 21.77
N CYS A 50 -3.84 -1.79 22.12
CA CYS A 50 -4.13 -1.40 23.50
C CYS A 50 -5.37 -0.53 23.66
N GLN A 51 -6.06 -0.21 22.55
CA GLN A 51 -7.30 0.57 22.52
C GLN A 51 -7.15 2.05 22.94
N SER A 52 -5.91 2.54 23.09
CA SER A 52 -5.66 3.94 23.35
C SER A 52 -6.04 4.80 22.15
N THR A 53 -6.52 6.02 22.38
CA THR A 53 -6.77 6.99 21.31
C THR A 53 -5.56 7.89 21.06
N GLU A 54 -4.46 7.70 21.78
CA GLU A 54 -3.24 8.49 21.66
C GLU A 54 -2.40 8.04 20.46
N LEU A 55 -2.94 8.25 19.26
CA LEU A 55 -2.28 7.87 18.01
C LEU A 55 -1.61 9.08 17.37
N GLN A 56 -0.43 8.86 16.80
CA GLN A 56 0.25 9.89 16.02
C GLN A 56 0.59 9.36 14.64
N TRP A 57 0.57 10.23 13.66
CA TRP A 57 1.00 9.91 12.31
C TRP A 57 2.50 10.04 12.19
N GLN A 58 3.13 9.07 11.53
CA GLN A 58 4.56 9.07 11.25
C GLN A 58 4.78 8.72 9.79
N VAL A 59 5.94 9.10 9.25
CA VAL A 59 6.33 8.79 7.89
C VAL A 59 7.29 7.61 7.93
N ALA A 60 6.97 6.55 7.18
CA ALA A 60 7.82 5.38 7.04
C ALA A 60 8.91 5.64 6.00
N GLU A 61 10.05 4.96 6.16
CA GLU A 61 11.08 4.97 5.12
C GLU A 61 10.62 4.26 3.86
N GLY A 62 9.65 3.36 4.00
CA GLY A 62 9.05 2.67 2.86
C GLY A 62 9.81 1.43 2.42
N LEU A 63 10.60 0.84 3.31
CA LEU A 63 11.32 -0.41 3.01
C LEU A 63 10.64 -1.56 3.74
N GLY A 64 10.55 -2.69 3.06
CA GLY A 64 9.92 -3.88 3.64
C GLY A 64 10.27 -5.15 2.90
N ARG A 65 9.57 -6.22 3.25
CA ARG A 65 9.75 -7.54 2.65
C ARG A 65 8.40 -8.13 2.27
N VAL A 66 8.38 -8.85 1.15
CA VAL A 66 7.19 -9.60 0.74
C VAL A 66 7.01 -10.77 1.71
N THR A 67 5.88 -10.80 2.40
CA THR A 67 5.54 -11.88 3.33
C THR A 67 4.73 -12.96 2.62
N SER A 68 3.85 -12.55 1.72
CA SER A 68 3.01 -13.45 0.93
C SER A 68 2.63 -12.76 -0.36
N PHE A 69 2.35 -13.53 -1.41
CA PHE A 69 1.91 -12.94 -2.67
C PHE A 69 1.12 -13.95 -3.49
N SER A 70 0.40 -13.43 -4.46
CA SER A 70 -0.28 -14.22 -5.49
C SER A 70 -0.14 -13.51 -6.83
N VAL A 71 0.05 -14.27 -7.89
CA VAL A 71 0.06 -13.73 -9.25
C VAL A 71 -1.36 -13.83 -9.80
N ILE A 72 -1.93 -12.70 -10.15
CA ILE A 72 -3.32 -12.60 -10.58
C ILE A 72 -3.35 -12.63 -12.09
N HIS A 73 -3.88 -13.72 -12.64
CA HIS A 73 -4.02 -13.91 -14.10
C HIS A 73 -5.40 -13.48 -14.59
N ARG A 74 -6.38 -13.43 -13.69
CA ARG A 74 -7.75 -13.04 -14.01
C ARG A 74 -8.24 -12.05 -12.96
N ALA A 75 -8.42 -10.81 -13.38
CA ALA A 75 -8.80 -9.75 -12.46
C ALA A 75 -10.26 -9.87 -12.03
N PRO A 76 -10.59 -9.50 -10.77
CA PRO A 76 -11.98 -9.54 -10.28
C PRO A 76 -12.87 -8.50 -10.95
N ILE A 77 -12.30 -7.41 -11.46
CA ILE A 77 -13.06 -6.37 -12.16
C ILE A 77 -12.36 -6.02 -13.47
N ALA A 78 -13.15 -5.54 -14.43
CA ALA A 78 -12.64 -5.25 -15.78
C ALA A 78 -11.55 -4.18 -15.78
N ALA A 79 -11.59 -3.24 -14.84
CA ALA A 79 -10.63 -2.14 -14.78
C ALA A 79 -9.17 -2.62 -14.63
N PHE A 80 -8.95 -3.80 -14.06
CA PHE A 80 -7.61 -4.36 -13.84
C PHE A 80 -7.22 -5.46 -14.84
N MET A 81 -8.12 -5.83 -15.76
CA MET A 81 -7.82 -6.92 -16.70
C MET A 81 -6.61 -6.62 -17.57
N ALA A 82 -6.42 -5.36 -17.96
CA ALA A 82 -5.28 -4.98 -18.80
C ALA A 82 -3.94 -5.08 -18.08
N ASP A 83 -3.96 -5.08 -16.74
CA ASP A 83 -2.74 -5.17 -15.94
C ASP A 83 -2.32 -6.62 -15.68
N THR A 84 -3.16 -7.61 -16.01
CA THR A 84 -2.85 -9.02 -15.76
C THR A 84 -1.74 -9.53 -16.68
N PRO A 85 -0.84 -10.42 -16.21
CA PRO A 85 -0.74 -10.85 -14.83
C PRO A 85 -0.11 -9.76 -13.96
N TYR A 86 -0.66 -9.56 -12.76
CA TYR A 86 -0.06 -8.65 -11.77
C TYR A 86 0.08 -9.37 -10.44
N VAL A 87 0.93 -8.82 -9.57
CA VAL A 87 1.21 -9.42 -8.27
C VAL A 87 0.45 -8.66 -7.18
N LEU A 88 -0.31 -9.40 -6.39
CA LEU A 88 -0.92 -8.91 -5.16
C LEU A 88 -0.12 -9.47 -4.01
N ALA A 89 0.41 -8.60 -3.16
CA ALA A 89 1.34 -9.00 -2.09
C ALA A 89 0.93 -8.44 -0.74
N LEU A 90 1.31 -9.17 0.30
CA LEU A 90 1.35 -8.66 1.67
C LEU A 90 2.80 -8.33 1.98
N VAL A 91 3.04 -7.12 2.42
CA VAL A 91 4.38 -6.58 2.68
C VAL A 91 4.49 -6.16 4.13
N ASP A 92 5.52 -6.65 4.81
CA ASP A 92 5.85 -6.21 6.17
C ASP A 92 6.88 -5.09 6.07
N LEU A 93 6.51 -3.91 6.54
CA LEU A 93 7.40 -2.74 6.57
C LEU A 93 8.35 -2.85 7.77
N ASP A 94 9.53 -2.27 7.60
CA ASP A 94 10.56 -2.30 8.64
C ASP A 94 10.08 -1.63 9.93
N GLU A 95 9.14 -0.69 9.86
CA GLU A 95 8.55 -0.02 11.01
C GLU A 95 7.62 -0.90 11.85
N GLY A 96 7.25 -2.09 11.34
CA GLY A 96 6.49 -3.06 12.12
C GLY A 96 5.01 -3.15 11.82
N PHE A 97 4.60 -2.82 10.61
CA PHE A 97 3.21 -2.99 10.18
C PHE A 97 3.16 -3.65 8.80
N ARG A 98 1.99 -4.13 8.44
CA ARG A 98 1.77 -4.86 7.19
C ARG A 98 0.74 -4.13 6.33
N PHE A 99 0.97 -4.11 5.01
CA PHE A 99 -0.05 -3.63 4.09
C PHE A 99 -0.12 -4.50 2.84
N MET A 100 -1.26 -4.42 2.16
CA MET A 100 -1.51 -5.15 0.92
C MET A 100 -1.37 -4.20 -0.26
N CYS A 101 -0.64 -4.64 -1.28
CA CYS A 101 -0.34 -3.80 -2.44
C CYS A 101 0.03 -4.65 -3.64
N ASN A 102 0.27 -3.98 -4.77
CA ASN A 102 0.86 -4.64 -5.94
C ASN A 102 2.37 -4.46 -5.93
N VAL A 103 3.08 -5.44 -6.50
CA VAL A 103 4.51 -5.31 -6.78
C VAL A 103 4.65 -4.88 -8.23
N LEU A 104 5.14 -3.67 -8.44
CA LEU A 104 5.26 -3.05 -9.76
C LEU A 104 6.68 -3.13 -10.29
N ARG A 105 6.84 -2.83 -11.56
CA ARG A 105 8.15 -2.64 -12.22
C ARG A 105 9.06 -3.86 -12.17
N CYS A 106 8.46 -5.04 -12.18
CA CYS A 106 9.21 -6.29 -12.30
C CYS A 106 8.34 -7.35 -12.97
N ASP A 107 8.99 -8.39 -13.48
CA ASP A 107 8.29 -9.55 -14.00
C ASP A 107 7.63 -10.28 -12.82
N PRO A 108 6.32 -10.56 -12.86
CA PRO A 108 5.65 -11.32 -11.80
C PRO A 108 6.34 -12.65 -11.45
N ALA A 109 6.99 -13.28 -12.41
CA ALA A 109 7.69 -14.55 -12.17
C ALA A 109 8.92 -14.39 -11.27
N THR A 110 9.41 -13.18 -11.05
CA THR A 110 10.60 -12.92 -10.22
C THR A 110 10.27 -12.63 -8.77
N VAL A 111 8.99 -12.48 -8.42
CA VAL A 111 8.58 -12.15 -7.05
C VAL A 111 8.76 -13.38 -6.15
N LYS A 112 9.35 -13.19 -4.99
CA LYS A 112 9.62 -14.26 -4.02
C LYS A 112 9.30 -13.78 -2.61
N ILE A 113 8.94 -14.73 -1.75
CA ILE A 113 8.77 -14.47 -0.31
C ILE A 113 10.14 -14.07 0.25
N GLY A 114 10.16 -13.01 1.06
CA GLY A 114 11.37 -12.46 1.64
C GLY A 114 12.07 -11.42 0.78
N MET A 115 11.58 -11.20 -0.44
CA MET A 115 12.14 -10.21 -1.35
C MET A 115 12.05 -8.80 -0.76
N ARG A 116 13.17 -8.04 -0.84
CA ARG A 116 13.17 -6.64 -0.39
C ARG A 116 12.44 -5.78 -1.40
N VAL A 117 11.60 -4.91 -0.89
CA VAL A 117 10.81 -3.99 -1.70
C VAL A 117 10.82 -2.60 -1.10
N ARG A 118 10.52 -1.63 -1.96
CA ARG A 118 10.42 -0.22 -1.58
C ARG A 118 9.06 0.30 -1.99
N VAL A 119 8.46 1.14 -1.15
CA VAL A 119 7.20 1.79 -1.49
C VAL A 119 7.42 2.75 -2.66
N CYS A 120 6.54 2.65 -3.64
CA CYS A 120 6.46 3.56 -4.77
C CYS A 120 5.02 4.02 -4.91
N TYR A 121 4.78 4.94 -5.82
CA TYR A 121 3.44 5.54 -5.95
C TYR A 121 2.97 5.42 -7.38
N GLU A 122 1.73 4.93 -7.52
CA GLU A 122 1.05 4.80 -8.81
C GLU A 122 0.01 5.91 -8.89
N THR A 123 0.11 6.75 -9.92
CA THR A 123 -0.88 7.80 -10.14
C THR A 123 -2.07 7.21 -10.89
N ARG A 124 -3.28 7.42 -10.38
CA ARG A 124 -4.50 6.99 -11.06
C ARG A 124 -4.74 7.83 -12.31
N PRO A 125 -4.97 7.20 -13.48
CA PRO A 125 -5.17 7.94 -14.72
C PRO A 125 -6.31 8.95 -14.61
N GLY A 126 -6.09 10.15 -15.19
CA GLY A 126 -7.08 11.22 -15.18
C GLY A 126 -7.19 11.98 -13.88
N THR A 127 -6.35 11.70 -12.91
CA THR A 127 -6.35 12.36 -11.60
C THR A 127 -4.93 12.60 -11.13
N GLU A 128 -4.78 13.34 -10.03
CA GLU A 128 -3.51 13.51 -9.35
C GLU A 128 -3.36 12.56 -8.15
N GLN A 129 -4.37 11.72 -7.91
CA GLN A 129 -4.36 10.81 -6.77
C GLN A 129 -3.31 9.72 -6.96
N LYS A 130 -2.45 9.58 -5.97
CA LYS A 130 -1.45 8.52 -5.92
C LYS A 130 -1.88 7.41 -4.99
N VAL A 131 -1.56 6.19 -5.38
CA VAL A 131 -1.83 4.99 -4.58
C VAL A 131 -0.50 4.33 -4.28
N PRO A 132 -0.16 4.11 -2.99
CA PRO A 132 1.08 3.41 -2.64
C PRO A 132 1.07 1.96 -3.12
N GLN A 133 2.17 1.57 -3.73
CA GLN A 133 2.47 0.20 -4.15
C GLN A 133 3.93 -0.06 -3.76
N VAL A 134 4.49 -1.18 -4.17
CA VAL A 134 5.91 -1.46 -3.96
C VAL A 134 6.59 -1.86 -5.26
N GLU A 135 7.90 -1.72 -5.27
CA GLU A 135 8.76 -2.19 -6.34
C GLU A 135 9.97 -2.88 -5.74
N PRO A 136 10.69 -3.73 -6.49
CA PRO A 136 11.90 -4.34 -5.95
C PRO A 136 12.89 -3.28 -5.48
N ALA A 137 13.42 -3.47 -4.27
CA ALA A 137 14.49 -2.61 -3.77
C ALA A 137 15.81 -3.21 -4.20
N THR A 138 16.65 -2.38 -4.83
CA THR A 138 18.01 -2.79 -5.11
C THR A 138 18.79 -2.67 -3.81
N SER A 139 19.38 -3.78 -3.41
CA SER A 139 20.22 -3.81 -2.22
C SER A 139 21.47 -2.96 -2.37
#